data_173e76c7148325661862005dd746aefe
#
_entry.id   173e76c7148325661862005dd746aefe
#
_cell.length_a   1.000
_cell.length_b   1.000
_cell.length_c   1.000
_cell.angle_alpha   90.00
_cell.angle_beta   90.00
_cell.angle_gamma   90.00
#
_symmetry.space_group_name_H-M   'P 1'
#
loop_
_entity.id
_entity.type
_entity.pdbx_description
1 polymer ?
#
loop_
_entity_poly.entity_id
_entity_poly.type
_entity_poly.pdbx_seq_one_letter_code
_entity_poly.pdbx_strand_id
1 'polypeptide(L)'
;SSGARMDGLLNINYDDFSNIKINIPHVHEQKKISNLLRKIDDTIALHQRKLDQLKELKKAYLQLMFPKKDETVPQVRFANFEENWELCKLENIIEKQIKGKAKVENLCNGSVEYLDANRLNGGKPIYTKALPDVSERDIIILWDGSKAGKVYYGFKGVLGSTLKAYQLKECANSQFIYQQLLDNQNNIYNNYRTPNIPHVVKNFSSIFPIWMTSFEEQSQMADILSNLDNRIILQQNLTDTMISLKKSYLQNMFI
;
A
#
# COMPACT_ATOMS: atom_id res chain seq x y z
N SER A 1 16.86 30.90 -34.40
CA SER A 1 17.61 29.64 -34.37
C SER A 1 18.13 29.40 -32.97
N SER A 2 17.49 28.50 -32.26
CA SER A 2 17.92 28.07 -30.92
C SER A 2 19.30 27.43 -31.01
N GLY A 3 20.26 27.98 -30.25
CA GLY A 3 21.59 27.45 -30.16
C GLY A 3 21.64 26.12 -29.45
N ALA A 4 21.44 25.04 -30.21
CA ALA A 4 21.77 23.71 -29.72
C ALA A 4 23.30 23.57 -29.69
N ARG A 5 23.90 23.31 -28.52
CA ARG A 5 25.31 22.92 -28.42
C ARG A 5 25.50 21.51 -28.96
N MET A 6 26.71 21.19 -29.46
CA MET A 6 27.08 19.85 -29.93
C MET A 6 26.99 18.76 -28.83
N ASP A 7 26.87 19.16 -27.55
CA ASP A 7 26.69 18.28 -26.37
C ASP A 7 25.21 17.95 -26.06
N GLY A 8 24.27 18.41 -26.90
CA GLY A 8 22.83 18.16 -26.71
C GLY A 8 22.14 19.03 -25.67
N LEU A 9 22.85 19.98 -25.04
CA LEU A 9 22.26 20.92 -24.08
C LEU A 9 21.61 22.10 -24.83
N LEU A 10 20.31 22.32 -24.55
CA LEU A 10 19.57 23.48 -25.02
C LEU A 10 19.84 24.66 -24.07
N ASN A 11 20.55 25.68 -24.56
CA ASN A 11 20.73 26.93 -23.84
C ASN A 11 19.80 28.00 -24.43
N ILE A 12 19.02 28.65 -23.57
CA ILE A 12 18.29 29.86 -23.87
C ILE A 12 19.24 31.04 -23.59
N ASN A 13 19.59 31.84 -24.58
CA ASN A 13 20.38 33.05 -24.35
C ASN A 13 19.51 34.18 -23.78
N TYR A 14 20.14 35.25 -23.30
CA TYR A 14 19.43 36.39 -22.72
C TYR A 14 18.42 37.03 -23.69
N ASP A 15 18.78 37.15 -24.96
CA ASP A 15 17.93 37.80 -25.97
C ASP A 15 16.71 36.93 -26.29
N ASP A 16 16.87 35.63 -26.42
CA ASP A 16 15.76 34.68 -26.59
C ASP A 16 14.81 34.72 -25.40
N PHE A 17 15.35 34.77 -24.18
CA PHE A 17 14.58 34.86 -22.96
C PHE A 17 13.82 36.16 -22.82
N SER A 18 14.47 37.30 -23.10
CA SER A 18 13.87 38.64 -23.02
C SER A 18 12.79 38.92 -24.07
N ASN A 19 12.81 38.18 -25.18
CA ASN A 19 11.83 38.26 -26.25
C ASN A 19 10.60 37.38 -26.06
N ILE A 20 10.54 36.58 -24.98
CA ILE A 20 9.37 35.77 -24.66
C ILE A 20 8.18 36.69 -24.30
N LYS A 21 7.15 36.65 -25.15
CA LYS A 21 5.91 37.39 -24.87
C LYS A 21 5.05 36.62 -23.87
N ILE A 22 4.64 37.29 -22.81
CA ILE A 22 3.71 36.76 -21.81
C ILE A 22 2.47 37.64 -21.71
N ASN A 23 1.31 37.04 -21.63
CA ASN A 23 0.07 37.77 -21.37
C ASN A 23 -0.08 37.99 -19.85
N ILE A 24 -0.28 39.23 -19.47
CA ILE A 24 -0.39 39.63 -18.05
C ILE A 24 -1.79 40.20 -17.81
N PRO A 25 -2.60 39.60 -16.91
CA PRO A 25 -3.89 40.16 -16.57
C PRO A 25 -3.74 41.42 -15.69
N HIS A 26 -4.85 42.16 -15.50
CA HIS A 26 -4.84 43.35 -14.65
C HIS A 26 -4.38 43.03 -13.22
N VAL A 27 -3.67 43.93 -12.53
CA VAL A 27 -3.06 43.76 -11.22
C VAL A 27 -4.04 43.20 -10.18
N HIS A 28 -5.30 43.64 -10.22
CA HIS A 28 -6.34 43.13 -9.32
C HIS A 28 -6.61 41.63 -9.53
N GLU A 29 -6.64 41.17 -10.77
CA GLU A 29 -6.81 39.78 -11.14
C GLU A 29 -5.59 38.94 -10.76
N GLN A 30 -4.36 39.45 -11.02
CA GLN A 30 -3.12 38.80 -10.56
C GLN A 30 -3.14 38.53 -9.06
N LYS A 31 -3.59 39.49 -8.25
CA LYS A 31 -3.73 39.32 -6.79
C LYS A 31 -4.75 38.23 -6.41
N LYS A 32 -5.89 38.16 -7.13
CA LYS A 32 -6.89 37.12 -6.89
C LYS A 32 -6.35 35.73 -7.23
N ILE A 33 -5.70 35.57 -8.38
CA ILE A 33 -5.09 34.32 -8.83
C ILE A 33 -4.01 33.89 -7.81
N SER A 34 -3.09 34.78 -7.45
CA SER A 34 -2.03 34.50 -6.48
C SER A 34 -2.60 34.05 -5.12
N ASN A 35 -3.62 34.74 -4.62
CA ASN A 35 -4.25 34.38 -3.34
C ASN A 35 -4.97 33.04 -3.42
N LEU A 36 -5.62 32.70 -4.53
CA LEU A 36 -6.26 31.41 -4.73
C LEU A 36 -5.21 30.27 -4.74
N LEU A 37 -4.17 30.41 -5.54
CA LEU A 37 -3.12 29.41 -5.64
C LEU A 37 -2.40 29.21 -4.30
N ARG A 38 -2.12 30.28 -3.58
CA ARG A 38 -1.53 30.19 -2.21
C ARG A 38 -2.43 29.42 -1.26
N LYS A 39 -3.73 29.70 -1.22
CA LYS A 39 -4.68 28.96 -0.39
C LYS A 39 -4.73 27.46 -0.72
N ILE A 40 -4.63 27.13 -2.02
CA ILE A 40 -4.56 25.73 -2.45
C ILE A 40 -3.26 25.10 -1.96
N ASP A 41 -2.12 25.78 -2.06
CA ASP A 41 -0.83 25.28 -1.56
C ASP A 41 -0.85 25.06 -0.04
N ASP A 42 -1.38 26.01 0.73
CA ASP A 42 -1.53 25.87 2.17
C ASP A 42 -2.41 24.68 2.53
N THR A 43 -3.49 24.46 1.76
CA THR A 43 -4.39 23.31 1.95
C THR A 43 -3.69 21.99 1.64
N ILE A 44 -2.94 21.90 0.53
CA ILE A 44 -2.14 20.72 0.17
C ILE A 44 -1.12 20.42 1.29
N ALA A 45 -0.40 21.44 1.77
CA ALA A 45 0.58 21.28 2.85
C ALA A 45 -0.06 20.76 4.15
N LEU A 46 -1.25 21.27 4.51
CA LEU A 46 -2.01 20.80 5.67
C LEU A 46 -2.43 19.33 5.52
N HIS A 47 -2.96 18.95 4.37
CA HIS A 47 -3.35 17.56 4.10
C HIS A 47 -2.16 16.61 4.08
N GLN A 48 -1.01 17.03 3.51
CA GLN A 48 0.22 16.25 3.54
C GLN A 48 0.71 16.03 4.97
N ARG A 49 0.77 17.09 5.79
CA ARG A 49 1.13 16.97 7.23
C ARG A 49 0.23 15.99 7.97
N LYS A 50 -1.08 16.05 7.74
CA LYS A 50 -2.04 15.13 8.36
C LYS A 50 -1.83 13.68 7.93
N LEU A 51 -1.52 13.46 6.64
CA LEU A 51 -1.18 12.15 6.11
C LEU A 51 0.05 11.57 6.80
N ASP A 52 1.11 12.37 6.94
CA ASP A 52 2.36 11.95 7.58
C ASP A 52 2.13 11.63 9.06
N GLN A 53 1.35 12.45 9.78
CA GLN A 53 0.96 12.18 11.17
C GLN A 53 0.17 10.86 11.31
N LEU A 54 -0.75 10.54 10.40
CA LEU A 54 -1.48 9.27 10.43
C LEU A 54 -0.57 8.06 10.19
N LYS A 55 0.40 8.18 9.27
CA LYS A 55 1.39 7.14 9.01
C LYS A 55 2.29 6.89 10.23
N GLU A 56 2.78 7.96 10.87
CA GLU A 56 3.58 7.85 12.09
C GLU A 56 2.76 7.29 13.26
N LEU A 57 1.50 7.67 13.40
CA LEU A 57 0.60 7.12 14.42
C LEU A 57 0.40 5.61 14.22
N LYS A 58 0.14 5.16 12.98
CA LYS A 58 0.03 3.72 12.68
C LYS A 58 1.31 2.98 13.03
N LYS A 59 2.47 3.51 12.64
CA LYS A 59 3.78 2.94 12.96
C LYS A 59 4.00 2.82 14.47
N ALA A 60 3.65 3.86 15.24
CA ALA A 60 3.74 3.82 16.70
C ALA A 60 2.83 2.73 17.30
N TYR A 61 1.59 2.60 16.81
CA TYR A 61 0.70 1.55 17.28
C TYR A 61 1.23 0.15 16.95
N LEU A 62 1.75 -0.09 15.75
CA LEU A 62 2.37 -1.37 15.40
C LEU A 62 3.55 -1.71 16.33
N GLN A 63 4.36 -0.73 16.72
CA GLN A 63 5.49 -0.93 17.64
C GLN A 63 5.09 -1.17 19.10
N LEU A 64 3.95 -0.61 19.53
CA LEU A 64 3.53 -0.63 20.93
C LEU A 64 2.46 -1.68 21.22
N MET A 65 1.65 -2.06 20.23
CA MET A 65 0.53 -3.00 20.37
C MET A 65 0.93 -4.46 20.09
N PHE A 66 2.15 -4.73 19.65
CA PHE A 66 2.70 -6.08 19.53
C PHE A 66 3.85 -6.27 20.53
N PRO A 67 3.98 -7.47 21.14
CA PRO A 67 5.09 -7.75 22.05
C PRO A 67 6.43 -7.64 21.31
N LYS A 68 7.44 -7.13 22.00
CA LYS A 68 8.81 -7.14 21.51
C LYS A 68 9.42 -8.54 21.65
N LYS A 69 10.61 -8.71 21.07
CA LYS A 69 11.38 -9.91 21.28
C LYS A 69 11.60 -10.10 22.79
N ASP A 70 11.35 -11.30 23.27
CA ASP A 70 11.47 -11.70 24.69
C ASP A 70 10.37 -11.12 25.63
N GLU A 71 9.35 -10.43 25.11
CA GLU A 71 8.15 -10.01 25.84
C GLU A 71 6.95 -10.86 25.42
N THR A 72 5.99 -11.11 26.31
CA THR A 72 4.74 -11.82 26.02
C THR A 72 3.51 -10.94 26.15
N VAL A 73 3.72 -9.66 26.48
CA VAL A 73 2.66 -8.67 26.65
C VAL A 73 3.07 -7.39 25.91
N PRO A 74 2.20 -6.81 25.08
CA PRO A 74 2.49 -5.56 24.40
C PRO A 74 2.52 -4.38 25.39
N GLN A 75 3.23 -3.29 25.03
CA GLN A 75 3.32 -2.09 25.88
C GLN A 75 2.00 -1.31 25.95
N VAL A 76 1.23 -1.33 24.86
CA VAL A 76 -0.11 -0.74 24.78
C VAL A 76 -1.10 -1.86 24.51
N ARG A 77 -2.04 -2.04 25.41
CA ARG A 77 -3.03 -3.10 25.39
C ARG A 77 -4.38 -2.59 25.90
N PHE A 78 -5.46 -3.19 25.47
CA PHE A 78 -6.78 -2.94 26.07
C PHE A 78 -6.82 -3.48 27.51
N ALA A 79 -7.45 -2.69 28.41
CA ALA A 79 -7.43 -2.98 29.85
C ALA A 79 -8.17 -4.26 30.28
N ASN A 80 -9.02 -4.80 29.39
CA ASN A 80 -9.83 -5.99 29.66
C ASN A 80 -9.16 -7.32 29.25
N PHE A 81 -7.89 -7.29 28.84
CA PHE A 81 -7.13 -8.51 28.49
C PHE A 81 -5.90 -8.64 29.36
N GLU A 82 -5.77 -9.77 30.03
CA GLU A 82 -4.68 -10.04 30.99
C GLU A 82 -3.79 -11.23 30.56
N GLU A 83 -4.27 -12.11 29.67
CA GLU A 83 -3.57 -13.30 29.25
C GLU A 83 -2.30 -12.98 28.46
N ASN A 84 -1.24 -13.78 28.66
CA ASN A 84 -0.02 -13.65 27.87
C ASN A 84 -0.26 -14.03 26.42
N TRP A 85 0.38 -13.33 25.51
CA TRP A 85 0.38 -13.70 24.11
C TRP A 85 1.32 -14.89 23.87
N GLU A 86 0.97 -15.67 22.87
CA GLU A 86 1.76 -16.83 22.45
C GLU A 86 2.45 -16.53 21.12
N LEU A 87 3.75 -16.86 21.05
CA LEU A 87 4.49 -16.82 19.79
C LEU A 87 4.42 -18.19 19.13
N CYS A 88 3.77 -18.28 17.98
CA CYS A 88 3.65 -19.52 17.23
C CYS A 88 4.17 -19.36 15.80
N LYS A 89 4.28 -20.46 15.06
CA LYS A 89 4.61 -20.42 13.63
C LYS A 89 3.36 -20.09 12.81
N LEU A 90 3.54 -19.37 11.72
CA LEU A 90 2.44 -19.03 10.82
C LEU A 90 1.68 -20.28 10.32
N GLU A 91 2.35 -21.40 10.09
CA GLU A 91 1.71 -22.66 9.67
C GLU A 91 0.67 -23.18 10.66
N ASN A 92 0.83 -22.89 11.96
CA ASN A 92 -0.08 -23.38 13.01
C ASN A 92 -1.49 -22.79 12.90
N ILE A 93 -1.60 -21.60 12.31
CA ILE A 93 -2.86 -20.88 12.12
C ILE A 93 -3.40 -20.95 10.68
N ILE A 94 -2.68 -21.60 9.77
CA ILE A 94 -3.14 -21.82 8.40
C ILE A 94 -4.02 -23.07 8.34
N GLU A 95 -5.20 -22.94 7.78
CA GLU A 95 -6.08 -24.04 7.43
C GLU A 95 -5.73 -24.61 6.05
N LYS A 96 -5.54 -23.71 5.07
CA LYS A 96 -5.27 -24.10 3.68
C LYS A 96 -4.29 -23.15 3.02
N GLN A 97 -3.33 -23.71 2.27
CA GLN A 97 -2.47 -22.96 1.36
C GLN A 97 -2.96 -23.11 -0.06
N ILE A 98 -3.15 -22.00 -0.75
CA ILE A 98 -3.64 -21.95 -2.13
C ILE A 98 -2.51 -21.41 -2.99
N LYS A 99 -2.06 -22.20 -3.99
CA LYS A 99 -1.09 -21.76 -4.99
C LYS A 99 -1.83 -21.34 -6.25
N GLY A 100 -1.58 -20.12 -6.70
CA GLY A 100 -2.12 -19.65 -7.98
C GLY A 100 -1.62 -20.50 -9.15
N LYS A 101 -2.50 -20.77 -10.11
CA LYS A 101 -2.22 -21.57 -11.31
C LYS A 101 -2.57 -20.84 -12.59
N ALA A 102 -3.40 -19.79 -12.49
CA ALA A 102 -3.87 -19.07 -13.66
C ALA A 102 -2.73 -18.28 -14.33
N LYS A 103 -2.74 -18.27 -15.66
CA LYS A 103 -1.87 -17.45 -16.49
C LYS A 103 -2.71 -16.54 -17.36
N VAL A 104 -2.24 -15.31 -17.59
CA VAL A 104 -2.96 -14.30 -18.41
C VAL A 104 -3.32 -14.85 -19.79
N GLU A 105 -2.44 -15.63 -20.41
CA GLU A 105 -2.63 -16.21 -21.74
C GLU A 105 -3.85 -17.15 -21.85
N ASN A 106 -4.30 -17.71 -20.73
CA ASN A 106 -5.40 -18.68 -20.65
C ASN A 106 -6.70 -18.06 -20.11
N LEU A 107 -6.79 -16.73 -20.01
CA LEU A 107 -7.98 -16.06 -19.48
C LEU A 107 -9.04 -15.89 -20.57
N CYS A 108 -10.27 -16.30 -20.23
CA CYS A 108 -11.46 -16.02 -21.03
C CYS A 108 -12.27 -14.89 -20.39
N ASN A 109 -12.91 -14.06 -21.19
CA ASN A 109 -13.79 -13.01 -20.72
C ASN A 109 -14.86 -13.56 -19.76
N GLY A 110 -14.94 -13.02 -18.55
CA GLY A 110 -15.85 -13.44 -17.49
C GLY A 110 -16.14 -12.31 -16.50
N SER A 111 -16.63 -12.69 -15.32
CA SER A 111 -17.02 -11.75 -14.25
C SER A 111 -16.16 -11.85 -12.99
N VAL A 112 -15.27 -12.85 -12.90
CA VAL A 112 -14.39 -13.05 -11.75
C VAL A 112 -13.06 -12.39 -12.02
N GLU A 113 -12.56 -11.61 -11.06
CA GLU A 113 -11.32 -10.87 -11.20
C GLU A 113 -10.10 -11.80 -11.16
N TYR A 114 -9.18 -11.58 -12.09
CA TYR A 114 -7.86 -12.22 -12.09
C TYR A 114 -6.88 -11.38 -11.27
N LEU A 115 -6.26 -12.01 -10.29
CA LEU A 115 -5.34 -11.39 -9.35
C LEU A 115 -3.89 -11.71 -9.74
N ASP A 116 -3.17 -10.70 -10.16
CA ASP A 116 -1.73 -10.74 -10.38
C ASP A 116 -1.02 -9.60 -9.66
N ALA A 117 0.30 -9.53 -9.75
CA ALA A 117 1.08 -8.49 -9.12
C ALA A 117 0.71 -7.08 -9.62
N ASN A 118 0.31 -6.94 -10.90
CA ASN A 118 -0.12 -5.65 -11.45
C ASN A 118 -1.44 -5.22 -10.83
N ARG A 119 -2.45 -6.12 -10.82
CA ARG A 119 -3.76 -5.84 -10.24
C ARG A 119 -3.69 -5.52 -8.75
N LEU A 120 -2.94 -6.31 -7.97
CA LEU A 120 -2.76 -6.10 -6.53
C LEU A 120 -2.01 -4.79 -6.18
N ASN A 121 -1.34 -4.18 -7.14
CA ASN A 121 -0.71 -2.86 -6.99
C ASN A 121 -1.49 -1.71 -7.65
N GLY A 122 -2.79 -1.89 -7.90
CA GLY A 122 -3.67 -0.84 -8.42
C GLY A 122 -3.81 -0.82 -9.95
N GLY A 123 -3.32 -1.84 -10.65
CA GLY A 123 -3.50 -1.99 -12.09
C GLY A 123 -4.96 -2.25 -12.48
N LYS A 124 -5.27 -2.09 -13.76
CA LYS A 124 -6.61 -2.33 -14.30
C LYS A 124 -7.02 -3.80 -14.09
N PRO A 125 -8.28 -4.06 -13.69
CA PRO A 125 -8.77 -5.41 -13.50
C PRO A 125 -8.86 -6.16 -14.85
N ILE A 126 -8.53 -7.46 -14.80
CA ILE A 126 -8.76 -8.42 -15.87
C ILE A 126 -9.74 -9.45 -15.33
N TYR A 127 -10.71 -9.86 -16.14
CA TYR A 127 -11.78 -10.76 -15.69
C TYR A 127 -11.68 -12.11 -16.40
N THR A 128 -12.07 -13.17 -15.69
CA THR A 128 -12.09 -14.56 -16.16
C THR A 128 -13.41 -15.25 -15.84
N LYS A 129 -13.70 -16.35 -16.53
CA LYS A 129 -14.84 -17.25 -16.23
C LYS A 129 -14.53 -18.31 -15.17
N ALA A 130 -13.29 -18.41 -14.73
CA ALA A 130 -12.91 -19.35 -13.68
C ALA A 130 -13.59 -19.00 -12.35
N LEU A 131 -13.84 -19.99 -11.51
CA LEU A 131 -14.33 -19.76 -10.15
C LEU A 131 -13.23 -19.13 -9.30
N PRO A 132 -13.58 -18.22 -8.35
CA PRO A 132 -12.60 -17.65 -7.47
C PRO A 132 -11.98 -18.71 -6.56
N ASP A 133 -10.67 -18.72 -6.42
CA ASP A 133 -9.93 -19.60 -5.53
C ASP A 133 -9.54 -18.92 -4.21
N VAL A 134 -9.74 -17.60 -4.10
CA VAL A 134 -9.54 -16.83 -2.86
C VAL A 134 -10.69 -15.89 -2.57
N SER A 135 -10.89 -15.61 -1.29
CA SER A 135 -11.86 -14.67 -0.71
C SER A 135 -11.16 -13.43 -0.15
N GLU A 136 -11.93 -12.39 0.17
CA GLU A 136 -11.42 -11.15 0.79
C GLU A 136 -10.77 -11.36 2.17
N ARG A 137 -11.02 -12.52 2.81
CA ARG A 137 -10.43 -12.88 4.10
C ARG A 137 -9.07 -13.57 3.97
N ASP A 138 -8.69 -13.99 2.77
CA ASP A 138 -7.45 -14.71 2.57
C ASP A 138 -6.26 -13.74 2.45
N ILE A 139 -5.13 -14.11 3.05
CA ILE A 139 -3.91 -13.34 2.95
C ILE A 139 -3.15 -13.79 1.72
N ILE A 140 -2.90 -12.88 0.80
CA ILE A 140 -2.19 -13.15 -0.45
C ILE A 140 -0.74 -12.69 -0.31
N ILE A 141 0.19 -13.52 -0.77
CA ILE A 141 1.63 -13.20 -0.82
C ILE A 141 2.09 -13.33 -2.28
N LEU A 142 2.79 -12.30 -2.74
CA LEU A 142 3.53 -12.38 -4.00
C LEU A 142 4.71 -13.35 -3.78
N TRP A 143 4.63 -14.51 -4.42
CA TRP A 143 5.58 -15.59 -4.18
C TRP A 143 6.83 -15.46 -5.03
N ASP A 144 6.68 -15.06 -6.28
CA ASP A 144 7.74 -14.98 -7.27
C ASP A 144 7.84 -13.57 -7.89
N GLY A 145 9.05 -13.13 -8.19
CA GLY A 145 9.34 -11.86 -8.87
C GLY A 145 10.05 -10.82 -8.00
N SER A 146 10.36 -9.67 -8.56
CA SER A 146 11.19 -8.62 -7.93
C SER A 146 10.67 -8.14 -6.57
N LYS A 147 9.34 -8.18 -6.37
CA LYS A 147 8.68 -7.82 -5.10
C LYS A 147 8.16 -9.05 -4.34
N ALA A 148 8.75 -10.24 -4.57
CA ALA A 148 8.39 -11.45 -3.83
C ALA A 148 8.42 -11.18 -2.31
N GLY A 149 7.44 -11.73 -1.59
CA GLY A 149 7.24 -11.48 -0.16
C GLY A 149 6.27 -10.34 0.14
N LYS A 150 5.83 -9.54 -0.86
CA LYS A 150 4.81 -8.52 -0.62
C LYS A 150 3.48 -9.17 -0.27
N VAL A 151 2.86 -8.69 0.83
CA VAL A 151 1.60 -9.20 1.34
C VAL A 151 0.44 -8.30 0.94
N TYR A 152 -0.74 -8.90 0.72
CA TYR A 152 -1.97 -8.23 0.34
C TYR A 152 -3.16 -8.86 1.06
N TYR A 153 -4.23 -8.08 1.21
CA TYR A 153 -5.46 -8.47 1.90
C TYR A 153 -6.66 -7.75 1.28
N GLY A 154 -7.86 -8.35 1.43
CA GLY A 154 -9.10 -7.73 0.95
C GLY A 154 -9.38 -7.94 -0.55
N PHE A 155 -8.80 -8.95 -1.18
CA PHE A 155 -9.01 -9.28 -2.58
C PHE A 155 -9.73 -10.61 -2.74
N LYS A 156 -10.67 -10.67 -3.69
CA LYS A 156 -11.39 -11.88 -4.07
C LYS A 156 -11.21 -12.12 -5.56
N GLY A 157 -10.88 -13.34 -5.94
CA GLY A 157 -10.71 -13.67 -7.37
C GLY A 157 -9.92 -14.94 -7.62
N VAL A 158 -9.35 -15.02 -8.80
CA VAL A 158 -8.52 -16.14 -9.28
C VAL A 158 -7.06 -15.77 -9.19
N LEU A 159 -6.27 -16.56 -8.45
CA LEU A 159 -4.85 -16.30 -8.25
C LEU A 159 -4.00 -16.58 -9.47
N GLY A 160 -3.21 -15.60 -9.88
CA GLY A 160 -2.13 -15.75 -10.84
C GLY A 160 -1.00 -16.65 -10.32
N SER A 161 -0.27 -17.29 -11.23
CA SER A 161 0.74 -18.30 -10.93
C SER A 161 1.91 -17.83 -10.05
N THR A 162 2.13 -16.52 -9.93
CA THR A 162 3.17 -15.92 -9.09
C THR A 162 2.72 -15.66 -7.65
N LEU A 163 1.46 -15.98 -7.32
CA LEU A 163 0.86 -15.71 -6.04
C LEU A 163 0.60 -16.99 -5.24
N LYS A 164 0.63 -16.87 -3.92
CA LYS A 164 0.06 -17.84 -2.98
C LYS A 164 -0.89 -17.11 -2.04
N ALA A 165 -1.87 -17.84 -1.51
CA ALA A 165 -2.75 -17.34 -0.46
C ALA A 165 -2.82 -18.31 0.72
N TYR A 166 -3.08 -17.75 1.90
CA TYR A 166 -3.31 -18.45 3.14
C TYR A 166 -4.74 -18.21 3.60
N GLN A 167 -5.52 -19.27 3.67
CA GLN A 167 -6.78 -19.33 4.37
C GLN A 167 -6.48 -19.68 5.82
N LEU A 168 -6.93 -18.86 6.76
CA LEU A 168 -6.62 -19.02 8.17
C LEU A 168 -7.73 -19.78 8.89
N LYS A 169 -7.35 -20.45 9.99
CA LYS A 169 -8.26 -21.10 10.92
C LYS A 169 -9.13 -20.08 11.64
N GLU A 170 -10.27 -20.50 12.18
CA GLU A 170 -11.22 -19.63 12.87
C GLU A 170 -10.66 -18.91 14.10
N CYS A 171 -9.62 -19.45 14.73
CA CYS A 171 -8.93 -18.83 15.88
C CYS A 171 -8.08 -17.60 15.50
N ALA A 172 -7.86 -17.35 14.22
CA ALA A 172 -7.01 -16.27 13.72
C ALA A 172 -7.81 -15.23 12.95
N ASN A 173 -7.82 -13.99 13.42
CA ASN A 173 -8.37 -12.87 12.70
C ASN A 173 -7.45 -12.49 11.54
N SER A 174 -7.91 -12.65 10.31
CA SER A 174 -7.08 -12.46 9.10
C SER A 174 -6.54 -11.05 8.96
N GLN A 175 -7.32 -10.04 9.35
CA GLN A 175 -6.87 -8.65 9.31
C GLN A 175 -5.75 -8.39 10.33
N PHE A 176 -5.86 -8.97 11.53
CA PHE A 176 -4.82 -8.90 12.57
C PHE A 176 -3.52 -9.56 12.09
N ILE A 177 -3.59 -10.76 11.51
CA ILE A 177 -2.42 -11.46 10.96
C ILE A 177 -1.83 -10.69 9.77
N TYR A 178 -2.67 -10.14 8.89
CA TYR A 178 -2.21 -9.27 7.81
C TYR A 178 -1.40 -8.08 8.32
N GLN A 179 -1.85 -7.43 9.39
CA GLN A 179 -1.11 -6.28 9.97
C GLN A 179 0.26 -6.70 10.51
N GLN A 180 0.39 -7.86 11.14
CA GLN A 180 1.68 -8.38 11.57
C GLN A 180 2.62 -8.67 10.38
N LEU A 181 2.11 -9.30 9.33
CA LEU A 181 2.89 -9.57 8.12
C LEU A 181 3.30 -8.28 7.42
N LEU A 182 2.43 -7.28 7.39
CA LEU A 182 2.70 -5.98 6.78
C LEU A 182 3.77 -5.20 7.56
N ASP A 183 3.71 -5.20 8.88
CA ASP A 183 4.75 -4.59 9.75
C ASP A 183 6.10 -5.28 9.52
N ASN A 184 6.09 -6.59 9.35
CA ASN A 184 7.27 -7.38 9.06
C ASN A 184 7.68 -7.40 7.58
N GLN A 185 7.10 -6.55 6.71
CA GLN A 185 7.36 -6.59 5.27
C GLN A 185 8.84 -6.47 4.91
N ASN A 186 9.59 -5.59 5.58
CA ASN A 186 11.03 -5.43 5.37
C ASN A 186 11.82 -6.65 5.83
N ASN A 187 11.42 -7.26 6.94
CA ASN A 187 12.01 -8.51 7.43
C ASN A 187 11.77 -9.66 6.44
N ILE A 188 10.56 -9.76 5.89
CA ILE A 188 10.23 -10.74 4.86
C ILE A 188 11.12 -10.55 3.63
N TYR A 189 11.31 -9.33 3.17
CA TYR A 189 12.17 -9.03 2.02
C TYR A 189 13.63 -9.39 2.26
N ASN A 190 14.16 -9.15 3.45
CA ASN A 190 15.57 -9.31 3.74
C ASN A 190 15.94 -10.74 4.11
N ASN A 191 15.07 -11.47 4.82
CA ASN A 191 15.42 -12.73 5.48
C ASN A 191 14.65 -13.95 4.96
N TYR A 192 13.57 -13.76 4.20
CA TYR A 192 12.71 -14.86 3.75
C TYR A 192 12.57 -14.95 2.23
N ARG A 193 13.55 -14.40 1.50
CA ARG A 193 13.67 -14.52 0.05
C ARG A 193 14.97 -15.21 -0.35
N THR A 194 14.94 -15.84 -1.51
CA THR A 194 16.14 -16.39 -2.13
C THR A 194 16.98 -15.28 -2.78
N PRO A 195 18.32 -15.37 -2.72
CA PRO A 195 19.20 -14.25 -3.11
C PRO A 195 19.26 -13.98 -4.63
N ASN A 196 19.22 -14.99 -5.50
CA ASN A 196 19.48 -14.80 -6.93
C ASN A 196 18.22 -14.49 -7.74
N ILE A 197 17.22 -15.39 -7.69
CA ILE A 197 15.91 -15.18 -8.30
C ILE A 197 14.94 -14.92 -7.15
N PRO A 198 14.42 -13.68 -6.99
CA PRO A 198 13.61 -13.38 -5.83
C PRO A 198 12.33 -14.23 -5.79
N HIS A 199 12.27 -15.15 -4.87
CA HIS A 199 11.05 -15.84 -4.46
C HIS A 199 11.05 -16.09 -2.96
N VAL A 200 9.87 -16.23 -2.38
CA VAL A 200 9.72 -16.54 -0.96
C VAL A 200 10.21 -17.97 -0.70
N VAL A 201 10.96 -18.15 0.38
CA VAL A 201 11.50 -19.47 0.74
C VAL A 201 10.37 -20.48 0.94
N LYS A 202 10.60 -21.74 0.50
CA LYS A 202 9.55 -22.79 0.48
C LYS A 202 8.92 -23.06 1.85
N ASN A 203 9.72 -22.99 2.90
CA ASN A 203 9.34 -23.22 4.29
C ASN A 203 8.89 -21.95 5.03
N PHE A 204 8.54 -20.87 4.31
CA PHE A 204 8.18 -19.57 4.91
C PHE A 204 7.19 -19.71 6.06
N SER A 205 6.06 -20.39 5.85
CA SER A 205 5.04 -20.52 6.89
C SER A 205 5.49 -21.34 8.11
N SER A 206 6.42 -22.27 7.94
CA SER A 206 6.91 -23.12 9.05
C SER A 206 8.03 -22.47 9.87
N ILE A 207 8.57 -21.34 9.40
CA ILE A 207 9.65 -20.63 10.12
C ILE A 207 9.27 -19.21 10.53
N PHE A 208 8.23 -18.62 9.93
CA PHE A 208 7.82 -17.25 10.22
C PHE A 208 7.01 -17.19 11.53
N PRO A 209 7.48 -16.40 12.53
CA PRO A 209 6.81 -16.28 13.82
C PRO A 209 5.62 -15.31 13.72
N ILE A 210 4.53 -15.67 14.43
CA ILE A 210 3.32 -14.86 14.56
C ILE A 210 2.89 -14.83 16.02
N TRP A 211 2.55 -13.64 16.50
CA TRP A 211 1.95 -13.44 17.80
C TRP A 211 0.45 -13.74 17.76
N MET A 212 -0.01 -14.50 18.73
CA MET A 212 -1.41 -14.88 18.92
C MET A 212 -1.90 -14.51 20.31
N THR A 213 -3.14 -14.07 20.39
CA THR A 213 -3.89 -13.78 21.60
C THR A 213 -5.35 -14.20 21.42
N SER A 214 -6.26 -13.90 22.36
CA SER A 214 -7.69 -14.19 22.21
C SER A 214 -8.25 -13.55 20.93
N PHE A 215 -9.24 -14.21 20.31
CA PHE A 215 -9.84 -13.72 19.07
C PHE A 215 -10.49 -12.34 19.24
N GLU A 216 -11.05 -12.05 20.42
CA GLU A 216 -11.61 -10.74 20.76
C GLU A 216 -10.55 -9.63 20.73
N GLU A 217 -9.39 -9.87 21.34
CA GLU A 217 -8.30 -8.90 21.34
C GLU A 217 -7.74 -8.70 19.94
N GLN A 218 -7.51 -9.79 19.19
CA GLN A 218 -7.13 -9.71 17.78
C GLN A 218 -8.08 -8.83 16.98
N SER A 219 -9.40 -8.99 17.18
CA SER A 219 -10.43 -8.24 16.46
C SER A 219 -10.41 -6.76 16.81
N GLN A 220 -10.32 -6.41 18.09
CA GLN A 220 -10.23 -5.00 18.51
C GLN A 220 -8.96 -4.31 17.96
N MET A 221 -7.84 -5.00 17.95
CA MET A 221 -6.61 -4.48 17.36
C MET A 221 -6.71 -4.34 15.83
N ALA A 222 -7.27 -5.33 15.16
CA ALA A 222 -7.52 -5.29 13.72
C ALA A 222 -8.39 -4.09 13.34
N ASP A 223 -9.43 -3.81 14.11
CA ASP A 223 -10.33 -2.67 13.89
C ASP A 223 -9.61 -1.33 14.02
N ILE A 224 -8.77 -1.13 15.03
CA ILE A 224 -7.98 0.10 15.17
C ILE A 224 -7.03 0.27 13.98
N LEU A 225 -6.25 -0.76 13.65
CA LEU A 225 -5.25 -0.68 12.59
C LEU A 225 -5.88 -0.52 11.20
N SER A 226 -7.00 -1.23 10.92
CA SER A 226 -7.72 -1.09 9.66
C SER A 226 -8.41 0.29 9.53
N ASN A 227 -8.94 0.84 10.61
CA ASN A 227 -9.45 2.21 10.63
C ASN A 227 -8.35 3.24 10.31
N LEU A 228 -7.14 3.05 10.83
CA LEU A 228 -6.01 3.90 10.48
C LEU A 228 -5.63 3.75 9.00
N ASP A 229 -5.60 2.53 8.45
CA ASP A 229 -5.36 2.32 7.02
C ASP A 229 -6.38 3.03 6.15
N ASN A 230 -7.67 2.91 6.47
CA ASN A 230 -8.74 3.57 5.74
C ASN A 230 -8.59 5.11 5.80
N ARG A 231 -8.23 5.66 6.96
CA ARG A 231 -7.98 7.10 7.11
C ARG A 231 -6.74 7.56 6.32
N ILE A 232 -5.68 6.76 6.28
CA ILE A 232 -4.48 7.05 5.49
C ILE A 232 -4.82 7.06 4.00
N ILE A 233 -5.55 6.05 3.51
CA ILE A 233 -5.99 5.97 2.10
C ILE A 233 -6.87 7.17 1.74
N LEU A 234 -7.87 7.49 2.57
CA LEU A 234 -8.76 8.62 2.34
C LEU A 234 -7.98 9.95 2.29
N GLN A 235 -7.05 10.15 3.23
CA GLN A 235 -6.22 11.35 3.30
C GLN A 235 -5.26 11.47 2.11
N GLN A 236 -4.69 10.35 1.63
CA GLN A 236 -3.88 10.31 0.42
C GLN A 236 -4.69 10.74 -0.81
N ASN A 237 -5.87 10.11 -1.01
CA ASN A 237 -6.75 10.43 -2.14
C ASN A 237 -7.17 11.90 -2.14
N LEU A 238 -7.44 12.48 -0.97
CA LEU A 238 -7.78 13.89 -0.83
C LEU A 238 -6.60 14.78 -1.23
N THR A 239 -5.38 14.45 -0.79
CA THR A 239 -4.16 15.17 -1.15
C THR A 239 -3.91 15.14 -2.66
N ASP A 240 -4.03 13.96 -3.28
CA ASP A 240 -3.83 13.77 -4.72
C ASP A 240 -4.89 14.53 -5.53
N THR A 241 -6.13 14.56 -5.05
CA THR A 241 -7.22 15.35 -5.66
C THR A 241 -6.92 16.84 -5.62
N MET A 242 -6.43 17.37 -4.51
CA MET A 242 -6.06 18.79 -4.38
C MET A 242 -4.88 19.17 -5.27
N ILE A 243 -3.87 18.28 -5.40
CA ILE A 243 -2.74 18.46 -6.32
C ILE A 243 -3.24 18.50 -7.79
N SER A 244 -4.13 17.59 -8.15
CA SER A 244 -4.73 17.54 -9.49
C SER A 244 -5.57 18.76 -9.78
N LEU A 245 -6.33 19.26 -8.81
CA LEU A 245 -7.10 20.49 -8.91
C LEU A 245 -6.20 21.72 -9.14
N LYS A 246 -5.11 21.84 -8.37
CA LYS A 246 -4.11 22.89 -8.57
C LYS A 246 -3.55 22.87 -9.99
N LYS A 247 -3.17 21.68 -10.47
CA LYS A 247 -2.66 21.51 -11.83
C LYS A 247 -3.66 21.96 -12.90
N SER A 248 -4.94 21.62 -12.72
CA SER A 248 -6.01 22.07 -13.62
C SER A 248 -6.18 23.60 -13.61
N TYR A 249 -6.15 24.23 -12.45
CA TYR A 249 -6.20 25.70 -12.38
C TYR A 249 -5.00 26.35 -13.07
N LEU A 250 -3.78 25.85 -12.86
CA LEU A 250 -2.59 26.37 -13.54
C LEU A 250 -2.69 26.24 -15.06
N GLN A 251 -3.24 25.12 -15.57
CA GLN A 251 -3.43 24.92 -17.01
C GLN A 251 -4.49 25.83 -17.62
N ASN A 252 -5.54 26.19 -16.88
CA ASN A 252 -6.67 26.96 -17.39
C ASN A 252 -6.58 28.47 -17.11
N MET A 253 -5.74 28.91 -16.18
CA MET A 253 -5.57 30.31 -15.82
C MET A 253 -4.43 31.01 -16.58
N PHE A 254 -3.51 30.25 -17.16
CA PHE A 254 -2.33 30.75 -17.88
C PHE A 254 -2.32 30.18 -19.30
N ILE A 255 -3.31 30.60 -20.11
CA ILE A 255 -3.44 30.26 -21.54
C ILE A 255 -2.76 31.34 -22.40
#